data_af37a1c27a617908a7bb5fef9913a81c
#
_entry.id   af37a1c27a617908a7bb5fef9913a81c
#
_cell.length_a   1.000
_cell.length_b   1.000
_cell.length_c   1.000
_cell.angle_alpha   90.00
_cell.angle_beta   90.00
_cell.angle_gamma   90.00
#
_symmetry.space_group_name_H-M   'P 1'
#
loop_
_entity.id
_entity.type
_entity.pdbx_description
1 polymer ?
#
loop_
_entity_poly.entity_id
_entity_poly.type
_entity_poly.pdbx_seq_one_letter_code
_entity_poly.pdbx_strand_id
1 'polypeptide(L)'
;MVEALTDNKNRTSHEIRKIFETNGGSLGSSNCVAYLFQRKGLITIPLSAAGEDAMMEAALEAGAENLESSGDAYFITTAPADLEKVKKALAARYPIRSSELTLLPKDTVPVDEETGRKVLALMEALDENEDVQKVHTNCDLPDTLVRA
;
A
#
# COMPACT_ATOMS: atom_id res chain seq x y z
N MET A 1 -3.67 0.40 -9.39
CA MET A 1 -3.78 -1.05 -9.68
C MET A 1 -4.77 -1.68 -8.74
N VAL A 2 -5.66 -2.51 -9.26
CA VAL A 2 -6.73 -3.16 -8.47
C VAL A 2 -6.59 -4.67 -8.59
N GLU A 3 -6.58 -5.34 -7.43
CA GLU A 3 -6.60 -6.80 -7.35
C GLU A 3 -8.02 -7.23 -7.00
N ALA A 4 -8.60 -8.08 -7.82
CA ALA A 4 -9.96 -8.58 -7.62
C ALA A 4 -10.01 -10.10 -7.74
N LEU A 5 -10.90 -10.70 -6.97
CA LEU A 5 -11.21 -12.11 -7.05
C LEU A 5 -12.71 -12.26 -7.34
N THR A 6 -13.04 -12.90 -8.45
CA THR A 6 -14.43 -12.99 -8.91
C THR A 6 -14.70 -14.31 -9.63
N ASP A 7 -15.94 -14.75 -9.54
CA ASP A 7 -16.47 -15.86 -10.33
C ASP A 7 -16.98 -15.42 -11.70
N ASN A 8 -17.07 -14.10 -11.94
CA ASN A 8 -17.54 -13.53 -13.19
C ASN A 8 -16.69 -12.30 -13.59
N LYS A 9 -15.64 -12.56 -14.37
CA LYS A 9 -14.70 -11.51 -14.80
C LYS A 9 -15.36 -10.40 -15.62
N ASN A 10 -16.34 -10.74 -16.44
CA ASN A 10 -17.02 -9.75 -17.28
C ASN A 10 -17.81 -8.77 -16.43
N ARG A 11 -18.58 -9.27 -15.47
CA ARG A 11 -19.33 -8.43 -14.54
C ARG A 11 -18.41 -7.51 -13.76
N THR A 12 -17.39 -8.06 -13.13
CA THR A 12 -16.44 -7.30 -12.32
C THR A 12 -15.70 -6.25 -13.14
N SER A 13 -15.27 -6.58 -14.35
CA SER A 13 -14.61 -5.64 -15.25
C SER A 13 -15.51 -4.46 -15.60
N HIS A 14 -16.78 -4.69 -15.85
CA HIS A 14 -17.76 -3.64 -16.13
C HIS A 14 -17.99 -2.75 -14.91
N GLU A 15 -18.14 -3.33 -13.74
CA GLU A 15 -18.32 -2.61 -12.49
C GLU A 15 -17.12 -1.71 -12.17
N ILE A 16 -15.93 -2.26 -12.27
CA ILE A 16 -14.68 -1.52 -12.01
C ILE A 16 -14.51 -0.39 -13.05
N ARG A 17 -14.77 -0.67 -14.32
CA ARG A 17 -14.68 0.35 -15.38
C ARG A 17 -15.62 1.51 -15.10
N LYS A 18 -16.85 1.21 -14.70
CA LYS A 18 -17.84 2.22 -14.34
C LYS A 18 -17.38 3.09 -13.17
N ILE A 19 -16.78 2.46 -12.16
CA ILE A 19 -16.24 3.18 -11.00
C ILE A 19 -15.12 4.14 -11.44
N PHE A 20 -14.19 3.71 -12.28
CA PHE A 20 -13.13 4.57 -12.81
C PHE A 20 -13.70 5.75 -13.59
N GLU A 21 -14.62 5.50 -14.51
CA GLU A 21 -15.24 6.55 -15.35
C GLU A 21 -16.00 7.56 -14.51
N THR A 22 -16.76 7.10 -13.53
CA THR A 22 -17.54 7.96 -12.62
C THR A 22 -16.64 8.91 -11.81
N ASN A 23 -15.42 8.48 -11.51
CA ASN A 23 -14.47 9.26 -10.71
C ASN A 23 -13.39 9.96 -11.55
N GLY A 24 -13.60 10.06 -12.86
CA GLY A 24 -12.72 10.81 -13.75
C GLY A 24 -11.48 10.07 -14.24
N GLY A 25 -11.44 8.76 -14.05
CA GLY A 25 -10.34 7.91 -14.49
C GLY A 25 -10.72 7.05 -15.69
N SER A 26 -9.80 6.17 -16.08
CA SER A 26 -10.04 5.19 -17.13
C SER A 26 -9.36 3.86 -16.77
N LEU A 27 -10.02 2.76 -17.13
CA LEU A 27 -9.48 1.43 -16.91
C LEU A 27 -8.66 1.00 -18.13
N GLY A 28 -7.38 0.67 -17.90
CA GLY A 28 -6.52 0.11 -18.94
C GLY A 28 -6.68 -1.40 -19.08
N SER A 29 -5.85 -2.00 -19.93
CA SER A 29 -5.82 -3.45 -20.11
C SER A 29 -5.27 -4.17 -18.87
N SER A 30 -5.56 -5.47 -18.75
CA SER A 30 -5.06 -6.29 -17.64
C SER A 30 -3.54 -6.24 -17.54
N ASN A 31 -3.03 -6.03 -16.34
CA ASN A 31 -1.61 -5.96 -16.02
C ASN A 31 -0.82 -4.84 -16.72
N CYS A 32 -1.48 -3.85 -17.33
CA CYS A 32 -0.80 -2.77 -18.06
C CYS A 32 0.10 -1.90 -17.17
N VAL A 33 -0.17 -1.85 -15.86
CA VAL A 33 0.63 -1.09 -14.89
C VAL A 33 1.35 -1.98 -13.87
N ALA A 34 1.29 -3.30 -14.05
CA ALA A 34 1.90 -4.23 -13.10
C ALA A 34 3.41 -4.01 -12.95
N TYR A 35 4.11 -3.59 -14.01
CA TYR A 35 5.54 -3.31 -13.99
C TYR A 35 5.93 -2.11 -13.12
N LEU A 36 4.97 -1.26 -12.77
CA LEU A 36 5.19 -0.09 -11.89
C LEU A 36 5.23 -0.48 -10.41
N PHE A 37 4.84 -1.69 -10.07
CA PHE A 37 4.77 -2.18 -8.70
C PHE A 37 5.70 -3.36 -8.49
N GLN A 38 6.23 -3.47 -7.26
CA GLN A 38 7.05 -4.59 -6.83
C GLN A 38 6.41 -5.26 -5.63
N ARG A 39 6.48 -6.59 -5.60
CA ARG A 39 6.05 -7.35 -4.42
C ARG A 39 7.10 -7.16 -3.31
N LYS A 40 6.65 -6.71 -2.16
CA LYS A 40 7.51 -6.47 -0.99
C LYS A 40 6.80 -6.93 0.28
N GLY A 41 7.59 -7.22 1.31
CA GLY A 41 7.08 -7.38 2.65
C GLY A 41 6.90 -6.02 3.30
N LEU A 42 5.78 -5.82 3.99
CA LEU A 42 5.49 -4.60 4.74
C LEU A 42 5.15 -4.96 6.18
N ILE A 43 5.91 -4.37 7.12
CA ILE A 43 5.68 -4.56 8.54
C ILE A 43 5.29 -3.21 9.14
N THR A 44 4.19 -3.18 9.88
CA THR A 44 3.70 -1.98 10.54
C THR A 44 3.90 -2.10 12.05
N ILE A 45 4.61 -1.13 12.64
CA ILE A 45 4.86 -1.08 14.09
C ILE A 45 4.38 0.27 14.61
N PRO A 46 3.67 0.31 15.76
CA PRO A 46 3.22 1.58 16.34
C PRO A 46 4.39 2.52 16.61
N LEU A 47 4.22 3.81 16.33
CA LEU A 47 5.24 4.83 16.55
C LEU A 47 5.66 4.90 18.03
N SER A 48 4.75 4.59 18.95
CA SER A 48 5.00 4.56 20.38
C SER A 48 5.91 3.43 20.85
N ALA A 49 6.19 2.44 20.00
CA ALA A 49 7.01 1.27 20.38
C ALA A 49 8.47 1.61 20.59
N ALA A 50 9.03 2.57 19.83
CA ALA A 50 10.41 3.00 19.93
C ALA A 50 10.62 4.35 19.28
N GLY A 51 11.75 5.00 19.59
CA GLY A 51 12.20 6.19 18.86
C GLY A 51 12.65 5.85 17.45
N GLU A 52 12.67 6.84 16.57
CA GLU A 52 13.02 6.66 15.16
C GLU A 52 14.42 6.05 14.96
N ASP A 53 15.42 6.57 15.67
CA ASP A 53 16.80 6.08 15.56
C ASP A 53 16.92 4.61 16.00
N ALA A 54 16.29 4.26 17.11
CA ALA A 54 16.30 2.90 17.63
C ALA A 54 15.58 1.94 16.68
N MET A 55 14.47 2.38 16.11
CA MET A 55 13.71 1.58 15.15
C MET A 55 14.48 1.38 13.86
N MET A 56 15.15 2.43 13.35
CA MET A 56 15.95 2.34 12.14
C MET A 56 17.11 1.35 12.32
N GLU A 57 17.80 1.42 13.44
CA GLU A 57 18.89 0.50 13.75
C GLU A 57 18.38 -0.93 13.82
N ALA A 58 17.29 -1.16 14.54
CA ALA A 58 16.69 -2.50 14.66
C ALA A 58 16.23 -3.04 13.31
N ALA A 59 15.61 -2.22 12.48
CA ALA A 59 15.16 -2.61 11.16
C ALA A 59 16.32 -3.00 10.24
N LEU A 60 17.38 -2.21 10.22
CA LEU A 60 18.57 -2.49 9.41
C LEU A 60 19.28 -3.75 9.88
N GLU A 61 19.44 -3.95 11.19
CA GLU A 61 20.03 -5.15 11.76
C GLU A 61 19.22 -6.41 11.40
N ALA A 62 17.91 -6.27 11.35
CA ALA A 62 17.02 -7.38 10.99
C ALA A 62 17.06 -7.75 9.50
N GLY A 63 17.60 -6.85 8.66
CA GLY A 63 17.70 -7.08 7.23
C GLY A 63 16.65 -6.39 6.40
N ALA A 64 15.97 -5.36 6.93
CA ALA A 64 15.00 -4.57 6.19
C ALA A 64 15.67 -3.70 5.13
N GLU A 65 14.94 -3.42 4.05
CA GLU A 65 15.43 -2.57 2.96
C GLU A 65 15.23 -1.10 3.24
N ASN A 66 14.11 -0.74 3.90
CA ASN A 66 13.75 0.64 4.14
C ASN A 66 12.87 0.79 5.37
N LEU A 67 12.87 1.99 5.95
CA LEU A 67 12.01 2.37 7.06
C LEU A 67 11.43 3.76 6.80
N GLU A 68 10.12 3.88 6.93
CA GLU A 68 9.44 5.17 6.87
C GLU A 68 8.53 5.32 8.07
N SER A 69 8.41 6.54 8.57
CA SER A 69 7.42 6.87 9.60
C SER A 69 6.32 7.71 8.96
N SER A 70 5.08 7.33 9.19
CA SER A 70 3.92 8.06 8.68
C SER A 70 2.74 7.90 9.61
N GLY A 71 2.08 9.02 9.91
CA GLY A 71 0.97 9.00 10.85
C GLY A 71 1.41 8.54 12.24
N ASP A 72 0.85 7.45 12.72
CA ASP A 72 1.11 6.89 14.05
C ASP A 72 1.91 5.59 14.02
N ALA A 73 2.58 5.28 12.92
CA ALA A 73 3.26 4.00 12.75
C ALA A 73 4.54 4.11 11.93
N TYR A 74 5.42 3.13 12.12
CA TYR A 74 6.56 2.87 11.25
C TYR A 74 6.18 1.84 10.20
N PHE A 75 6.59 2.08 8.96
CA PHE A 75 6.40 1.15 7.85
C PHE A 75 7.77 0.63 7.42
N ILE A 76 8.00 -0.65 7.63
CA ILE A 76 9.27 -1.32 7.36
C ILE A 76 9.11 -2.18 6.12
N THR A 77 9.92 -1.89 5.10
CA THR A 77 9.88 -2.60 3.82
C THR A 77 11.00 -3.65 3.77
N THR A 78 10.65 -4.85 3.34
CA THR A 78 11.59 -5.96 3.20
C THR A 78 11.46 -6.62 1.83
N ALA A 79 12.47 -7.39 1.42
CA ALA A 79 12.31 -8.31 0.30
C ALA A 79 11.25 -9.36 0.65
N PRO A 80 10.46 -9.86 -0.32
CA PRO A 80 9.41 -10.85 -0.03
C PRO A 80 9.92 -12.08 0.71
N ALA A 81 11.09 -12.57 0.34
CA ALA A 81 11.71 -13.74 0.96
C ALA A 81 12.18 -13.49 2.39
N ASP A 82 12.46 -12.25 2.75
CA ASP A 82 12.99 -11.87 4.06
C ASP A 82 11.92 -11.42 5.05
N LEU A 83 10.66 -11.32 4.62
CA LEU A 83 9.57 -10.82 5.46
C LEU A 83 9.48 -11.56 6.80
N GLU A 84 9.46 -12.90 6.78
CA GLU A 84 9.35 -13.70 7.99
C GLU A 84 10.56 -13.54 8.90
N LYS A 85 11.75 -13.46 8.34
CA LYS A 85 12.99 -13.25 9.07
C LYS A 85 12.98 -11.90 9.82
N VAL A 86 12.64 -10.83 9.10
CA VAL A 86 12.58 -9.49 9.67
C VAL A 86 11.46 -9.39 10.71
N LYS A 87 10.32 -9.96 10.40
CA LYS A 87 9.18 -10.01 11.32
C LYS A 87 9.55 -10.67 12.65
N LYS A 88 10.18 -11.84 12.62
CA LYS A 88 10.60 -12.54 13.82
C LYS A 88 11.62 -11.75 14.64
N ALA A 89 12.58 -11.13 13.97
CA ALA A 89 13.60 -10.32 14.63
C ALA A 89 13.00 -9.12 15.34
N LEU A 90 12.04 -8.44 14.70
CA LEU A 90 11.39 -7.27 15.27
C LEU A 90 10.35 -7.63 16.32
N ALA A 91 9.61 -8.71 16.13
CA ALA A 91 8.60 -9.18 17.08
C ALA A 91 9.21 -9.55 18.45
N ALA A 92 10.48 -9.93 18.49
CA ALA A 92 11.18 -10.22 19.73
C ALA A 92 11.42 -8.97 20.58
N ARG A 93 11.39 -7.78 19.99
CA ARG A 93 11.67 -6.51 20.64
C ARG A 93 10.49 -5.56 20.71
N TYR A 94 9.62 -5.59 19.69
CA TYR A 94 8.55 -4.61 19.52
C TYR A 94 7.21 -5.27 19.17
N PRO A 95 6.08 -4.65 19.54
CA PRO A 95 4.78 -5.13 19.09
C PRO A 95 4.58 -4.85 17.61
N ILE A 96 4.23 -5.87 16.85
CA ILE A 96 3.94 -5.73 15.42
C ILE A 96 2.44 -5.56 15.24
N ARG A 97 2.01 -4.43 14.62
CA ARG A 97 0.60 -4.17 14.33
C ARG A 97 0.11 -5.05 13.18
N SER A 98 0.91 -5.14 12.12
CA SER A 98 0.60 -6.00 10.97
C SER A 98 1.85 -6.34 10.19
N SER A 99 1.79 -7.42 9.44
CA SER A 99 2.83 -7.81 8.48
C SER A 99 2.17 -8.51 7.31
N GLU A 100 2.53 -8.12 6.09
CA GLU A 100 1.93 -8.68 4.88
C GLU A 100 2.86 -8.57 3.68
N LEU A 101 2.61 -9.42 2.68
CA LEU A 101 3.17 -9.24 1.35
C LEU A 101 2.23 -8.33 0.58
N THR A 102 2.76 -7.26 0.00
CA THR A 102 1.97 -6.29 -0.73
C THR A 102 2.71 -5.82 -1.97
N LEU A 103 2.02 -5.08 -2.81
CA LEU A 103 2.61 -4.44 -3.99
C LEU A 103 2.90 -2.99 -3.66
N LEU A 104 4.17 -2.61 -3.77
CA LEU A 104 4.59 -1.23 -3.55
C LEU A 104 5.06 -0.62 -4.87
N PRO A 105 4.73 0.64 -5.13
CA PRO A 105 5.17 1.32 -6.35
C PRO A 105 6.69 1.49 -6.35
N LYS A 106 7.31 1.32 -7.51
CA LYS A 106 8.75 1.57 -7.69
C LYS A 106 9.07 3.05 -7.56
N ASP A 107 8.18 3.88 -8.13
CA ASP A 107 8.27 5.33 -8.08
C ASP A 107 6.91 5.89 -7.71
N THR A 108 6.89 7.01 -6.99
CA THR A 108 5.65 7.71 -6.64
C THR A 108 5.48 8.95 -7.50
N VAL A 109 4.22 9.29 -7.76
CA VAL A 109 3.87 10.49 -8.53
C VAL A 109 3.18 11.47 -7.58
N PRO A 110 3.79 12.65 -7.31
CA PRO A 110 3.14 13.64 -6.47
C PRO A 110 1.91 14.21 -7.18
N VAL A 111 0.83 14.38 -6.43
CA VAL A 111 -0.42 14.96 -6.93
C VAL A 111 -0.84 16.11 -6.05
N ASP A 112 -1.59 17.06 -6.62
CA ASP A 112 -2.15 18.17 -5.86
C ASP A 112 -3.35 17.71 -5.01
N GLU A 113 -3.86 18.60 -4.17
CA GLU A 113 -4.97 18.28 -3.28
C GLU A 113 -6.24 17.90 -4.04
N GLU A 114 -6.54 18.59 -5.13
CA GLU A 114 -7.73 18.33 -5.96
C GLU A 114 -7.65 16.94 -6.60
N THR A 115 -6.53 16.62 -7.22
CA THR A 115 -6.29 15.32 -7.84
C THR A 115 -6.28 14.21 -6.78
N GLY A 116 -5.63 14.48 -5.63
CA GLY A 116 -5.58 13.55 -4.51
C GLY A 116 -6.95 13.18 -3.98
N ARG A 117 -7.85 14.14 -3.87
CA ARG A 117 -9.24 13.88 -3.45
C ARG A 117 -9.98 12.98 -4.43
N LYS A 118 -9.77 13.19 -5.72
CA LYS A 118 -10.35 12.32 -6.76
C LYS A 118 -9.82 10.89 -6.65
N VAL A 119 -8.52 10.73 -6.40
CA VAL A 119 -7.89 9.43 -6.21
C VAL A 119 -8.46 8.73 -4.97
N LEU A 120 -8.59 9.43 -3.86
CA LEU A 120 -9.17 8.87 -2.64
C LEU A 120 -10.62 8.43 -2.84
N ALA A 121 -11.43 9.25 -3.52
CA ALA A 121 -12.81 8.90 -3.84
C ALA A 121 -12.88 7.65 -4.72
N LEU A 122 -11.99 7.53 -5.70
CA LEU A 122 -11.88 6.35 -6.54
C LEU A 122 -11.50 5.10 -5.72
N MET A 123 -10.51 5.23 -4.83
CA MET A 123 -10.05 4.12 -3.99
C MET A 123 -11.16 3.65 -3.04
N GLU A 124 -11.91 4.56 -2.44
CA GLU A 124 -13.05 4.22 -1.59
C GLU A 124 -14.14 3.48 -2.38
N ALA A 125 -14.48 3.99 -3.56
CA ALA A 125 -15.49 3.37 -4.41
C ALA A 125 -15.07 1.96 -4.85
N LEU A 126 -13.78 1.76 -5.14
CA LEU A 126 -13.24 0.44 -5.48
C LEU A 126 -13.27 -0.50 -4.28
N ASP A 127 -12.91 0.00 -3.11
CA ASP A 127 -12.87 -0.80 -1.88
C ASP A 127 -14.26 -1.27 -1.45
N GLU A 128 -15.30 -0.53 -1.78
CA GLU A 128 -16.69 -0.92 -1.54
C GLU A 128 -17.18 -2.07 -2.43
N ASN A 129 -16.49 -2.36 -3.53
CA ASN A 129 -16.85 -3.48 -4.41
C ASN A 129 -16.47 -4.81 -3.77
N GLU A 130 -17.42 -5.74 -3.68
CA GLU A 130 -17.23 -7.03 -3.02
C GLU A 130 -16.14 -7.90 -3.64
N ASP A 131 -15.91 -7.76 -4.95
CA ASP A 131 -14.92 -8.55 -5.67
C ASP A 131 -13.50 -7.98 -5.56
N VAL A 132 -13.36 -6.72 -5.13
CA VAL A 132 -12.07 -6.07 -4.99
C VAL A 132 -11.39 -6.52 -3.70
N GLN A 133 -10.18 -7.07 -3.82
CA GLN A 133 -9.38 -7.54 -2.70
C GLN A 133 -8.47 -6.44 -2.15
N LYS A 134 -7.73 -5.78 -3.04
CA LYS A 134 -6.79 -4.70 -2.69
C LYS A 134 -6.75 -3.66 -3.80
N VAL A 135 -6.50 -2.41 -3.40
CA VAL A 135 -6.27 -1.30 -4.31
C VAL A 135 -4.87 -0.74 -4.04
N HIS A 136 -4.09 -0.57 -5.10
CA HIS A 136 -2.73 -0.04 -5.00
C HIS A 136 -2.62 1.23 -5.84
N THR A 137 -1.94 2.24 -5.30
CA THR A 137 -1.70 3.49 -6.00
C THR A 137 -0.23 3.89 -5.91
N ASN A 138 0.28 4.54 -6.96
CA ASN A 138 1.59 5.17 -6.96
C ASN A 138 1.51 6.69 -6.75
N CYS A 139 0.35 7.20 -6.38
CA CYS A 139 0.19 8.63 -6.08
C CYS A 139 0.78 8.96 -4.72
N ASP A 140 1.57 10.05 -4.68
CA ASP A 140 2.05 10.63 -3.43
C ASP A 140 1.03 11.70 -3.02
N LEU A 141 0.17 11.36 -2.09
CA LEU A 141 -0.91 12.23 -1.63
C LEU A 141 -0.39 13.31 -0.69
N PRO A 142 -0.92 14.55 -0.77
CA PRO A 142 -0.58 15.59 0.20
C PRO A 142 -0.91 15.16 1.64
N ASP A 143 -0.08 15.57 2.60
CA ASP A 143 -0.27 15.23 4.02
C ASP A 143 -1.64 15.61 4.55
N THR A 144 -2.23 16.67 4.05
CA THR A 144 -3.56 17.12 4.43
C THR A 144 -4.65 16.10 4.12
N LEU A 145 -4.46 15.26 3.10
CA LEU A 145 -5.40 14.20 2.72
C LEU A 145 -5.13 12.89 3.45
N VAL A 146 -3.87 12.59 3.74
CA VAL A 146 -3.49 11.35 4.43
C VAL A 146 -3.93 11.33 5.89
N ARG A 147 -4.03 12.51 6.51
CA ARG A 147 -4.44 12.66 7.92
C ARG A 147 -5.95 12.74 8.14
N ALA A 148 -6.70 12.83 7.05
CA ALA A 148 -8.16 12.96 7.12
C ALA A 148 -8.83 11.63 7.49
#